data_0d20c39667a5697037d00bf9d0cd397c
#
_entry.id   0d20c39667a5697037d00bf9d0cd397c
#
_cell.length_a   1.000
_cell.length_b   1.000
_cell.length_c   1.000
_cell.angle_alpha   90.00
_cell.angle_beta   90.00
_cell.angle_gamma   90.00
#
_symmetry.space_group_name_H-M   'P 1'
#
loop_
_entity.id
_entity.type
_entity.pdbx_description
1 polymer ?
#
loop_
_entity_poly.entity_id
_entity_poly.type
_entity_poly.pdbx_seq_one_letter_code
_entity_poly.pdbx_strand_id
1 'polypeptide(L)'
;LENNESVQDGAIREAFEEAHAKIKINNLLAIYSLNHISQIQILFHSELIEQNIKPGIESLEVGLFEWENIHWDKIAFPSVKWALDNFRERQNLDTFKVFSNT
;
A
#
# COMPACT_ATOMS: atom_id res chain seq x y z
N LEU A 1 6.63 -10.68 -6.93
CA LEU A 1 5.68 -11.76 -7.21
C LEU A 1 6.38 -13.12 -7.21
N GLU A 2 5.69 -14.10 -6.66
CA GLU A 2 6.13 -15.48 -6.77
C GLU A 2 5.58 -16.11 -8.05
N ASN A 3 6.12 -17.27 -8.40
CA ASN A 3 5.74 -17.96 -9.62
C ASN A 3 4.24 -18.34 -9.61
N ASN A 4 3.55 -18.04 -10.71
CA ASN A 4 2.11 -18.27 -10.87
C ASN A 4 1.21 -17.46 -9.90
N GLU A 5 1.74 -16.45 -9.28
CA GLU A 5 1.00 -15.60 -8.36
C GLU A 5 0.46 -14.36 -9.08
N SER A 6 -0.82 -14.03 -8.85
CA SER A 6 -1.38 -12.76 -9.33
C SER A 6 -0.84 -11.59 -8.51
N VAL A 7 -0.96 -10.37 -9.04
CA VAL A 7 -0.54 -9.17 -8.30
C VAL A 7 -1.35 -8.99 -7.02
N GLN A 8 -2.65 -9.33 -7.04
CA GLN A 8 -3.51 -9.26 -5.86
C GLN A 8 -3.06 -10.26 -4.79
N ASP A 9 -2.83 -11.51 -5.18
CA ASP A 9 -2.38 -12.53 -4.24
C ASP A 9 -1.00 -12.20 -3.68
N GLY A 10 -0.13 -11.63 -4.51
CA GLY A 10 1.18 -11.16 -4.05
C GLY A 10 1.07 -10.06 -3.00
N ALA A 11 0.18 -9.09 -3.20
CA ALA A 11 -0.05 -8.02 -2.23
C ALA A 11 -0.57 -8.56 -0.91
N ILE A 12 -1.52 -9.51 -0.95
CA ILE A 12 -2.08 -10.14 0.25
C ILE A 12 -0.99 -10.90 1.00
N ARG A 13 -0.19 -11.69 0.28
CA ARG A 13 0.92 -12.44 0.87
C ARG A 13 1.95 -11.53 1.51
N GLU A 14 2.38 -10.48 0.81
CA GLU A 14 3.39 -9.55 1.33
C GLU A 14 2.90 -8.79 2.57
N ALA A 15 1.63 -8.38 2.59
CA ALA A 15 1.05 -7.73 3.77
C ALA A 15 1.12 -8.65 4.99
N PHE A 16 0.83 -9.93 4.81
CA PHE A 16 0.92 -10.90 5.90
C PHE A 16 2.37 -11.15 6.32
N GLU A 17 3.28 -11.30 5.37
CA GLU A 17 4.70 -11.53 5.67
C GLU A 17 5.35 -10.36 6.40
N GLU A 18 5.03 -9.13 6.00
CA GLU A 18 5.66 -7.92 6.56
C GLU A 18 5.05 -7.47 7.89
N ALA A 19 3.76 -7.64 8.06
CA ALA A 19 3.04 -7.05 9.20
C ALA A 19 2.02 -7.98 9.84
N HIS A 20 1.96 -9.24 9.43
CA HIS A 20 0.89 -10.17 9.82
C HIS A 20 -0.51 -9.60 9.55
N ALA A 21 -0.60 -8.68 8.59
CA ALA A 21 -1.84 -8.05 8.22
C ALA A 21 -2.64 -8.93 7.27
N LYS A 22 -3.85 -9.28 7.68
CA LYS A 22 -4.79 -9.98 6.81
C LYS A 22 -5.67 -8.93 6.15
N ILE A 23 -5.57 -8.83 4.84
CA ILE A 23 -6.25 -7.78 4.08
C ILE A 23 -7.23 -8.36 3.08
N LYS A 24 -8.23 -7.56 2.75
CA LYS A 24 -9.15 -7.76 1.62
C LYS A 24 -8.92 -6.60 0.66
N ILE A 25 -8.57 -6.91 -0.59
CA ILE A 25 -8.38 -5.89 -1.62
C ILE A 25 -9.73 -5.41 -2.10
N ASN A 26 -9.95 -4.09 -2.02
CA ASN A 26 -11.18 -3.46 -2.50
C ASN A 26 -11.05 -3.04 -3.97
N ASN A 27 -9.97 -2.33 -4.31
CA ASN A 27 -9.75 -1.87 -5.67
C ASN A 27 -8.31 -1.40 -5.88
N LEU A 28 -7.96 -1.19 -7.15
CA LEU A 28 -6.68 -0.63 -7.55
C LEU A 28 -6.67 0.86 -7.23
N LEU A 29 -5.66 1.31 -6.50
CA LEU A 29 -5.49 2.72 -6.17
C LEU A 29 -4.64 3.45 -7.21
N ALA A 30 -3.46 2.93 -7.50
CA ALA A 30 -2.48 3.65 -8.31
C ALA A 30 -1.47 2.71 -8.96
N ILE A 31 -0.89 3.20 -10.05
CA ILE A 31 0.25 2.58 -10.73
C ILE A 31 1.32 3.66 -10.87
N TYR A 32 2.49 3.42 -10.30
CA TYR A 32 3.61 4.36 -10.38
C TYR A 32 4.77 3.77 -11.16
N SER A 33 5.34 4.57 -12.04
CA SER A 33 6.56 4.22 -12.74
C SER A 33 7.75 4.82 -11.99
N LEU A 34 8.68 3.98 -11.57
CA LEU A 34 9.93 4.39 -10.91
C LEU A 34 11.05 4.24 -11.93
N ASN A 35 11.18 5.21 -12.82
CA ASN A 35 12.05 5.13 -13.98
C ASN A 35 13.54 4.97 -13.61
N HIS A 36 13.95 5.60 -12.51
CA HIS A 36 15.34 5.57 -12.06
C HIS A 36 15.82 4.18 -11.62
N ILE A 37 14.88 3.28 -11.31
CA ILE A 37 15.20 1.89 -10.95
C ILE A 37 14.49 0.87 -11.83
N SER A 38 13.87 1.34 -12.91
CA SER A 38 13.15 0.49 -13.89
C SER A 38 12.12 -0.43 -13.23
N GLN A 39 11.34 0.11 -12.31
CA GLN A 39 10.28 -0.62 -11.61
C GLN A 39 8.92 0.03 -11.77
N ILE A 40 7.89 -0.81 -11.67
CA ILE A 40 6.50 -0.38 -11.60
C ILE A 40 5.96 -0.81 -10.26
N GLN A 41 5.33 0.13 -9.55
CA GLN A 41 4.62 -0.17 -8.31
C GLN A 41 3.12 -0.15 -8.55
N ILE A 42 2.45 -1.22 -8.12
CA ILE A 42 1.00 -1.35 -8.20
C ILE A 42 0.46 -1.29 -6.77
N LEU A 43 -0.37 -0.30 -6.50
CA LEU A 43 -0.89 0.00 -5.17
C LEU A 43 -2.38 -0.30 -5.11
N PHE A 44 -2.78 -1.03 -4.07
CA PHE A 44 -4.17 -1.38 -3.83
C PHE A 44 -4.73 -0.66 -2.61
N HIS A 45 -5.99 -0.27 -2.71
CA HIS A 45 -6.78 0.13 -1.56
C HIS A 45 -7.42 -1.12 -0.98
N SER A 46 -7.15 -1.39 0.29
CA SER A 46 -7.56 -2.63 0.96
C SER A 46 -8.13 -2.35 2.34
N GLU A 47 -8.90 -3.31 2.84
CA GLU A 47 -9.38 -3.32 4.22
C GLU A 47 -8.53 -4.26 5.04
N LEU A 48 -8.24 -3.88 6.28
CA LEU A 48 -7.64 -4.77 7.26
C LEU A 48 -8.76 -5.61 7.89
N ILE A 49 -8.69 -6.94 7.69
CA ILE A 49 -9.71 -7.86 8.19
C ILE A 49 -9.63 -8.02 9.70
N GLU A 50 -8.40 -8.09 10.22
CA GLU A 50 -8.13 -8.22 11.65
C GLU A 50 -7.09 -7.18 12.06
N GLN A 51 -7.23 -6.63 13.27
CA GLN A 51 -6.30 -5.60 13.76
C GLN A 51 -5.08 -6.18 14.51
N ASN A 52 -4.87 -7.47 14.48
CA ASN A 52 -3.76 -8.15 15.15
C ASN A 52 -2.48 -8.12 14.30
N ILE A 53 -1.96 -6.94 14.06
CA ILE A 53 -0.72 -6.78 13.29
C ILE A 53 0.50 -6.87 14.20
N LYS A 54 1.59 -7.36 13.63
CA LYS A 54 2.90 -7.39 14.28
C LYS A 54 4.00 -7.46 13.23
N PRO A 55 5.24 -7.05 13.54
CA PRO A 55 6.33 -7.13 12.58
C PRO A 55 6.56 -8.57 12.11
N GLY A 56 6.76 -8.75 10.80
CA GLY A 56 7.24 -9.99 10.23
C GLY A 56 8.75 -10.12 10.43
N ILE A 57 9.34 -11.17 9.87
CA ILE A 57 10.77 -11.47 10.04
C ILE A 57 11.66 -10.32 9.55
N GLU A 58 11.29 -9.68 8.46
CA GLU A 58 12.08 -8.62 7.83
C GLU A 58 11.67 -7.21 8.27
N SER A 59 10.65 -7.09 9.11
CA SER A 59 10.15 -5.78 9.54
C SER A 59 10.67 -5.44 10.93
N LEU A 60 11.06 -4.19 11.14
CA LEU A 60 11.49 -3.70 12.45
C LEU A 60 10.32 -3.28 13.32
N GLU A 61 9.35 -2.63 12.72
CA GLU A 61 8.20 -2.06 13.43
C GLU A 61 7.02 -1.89 12.50
N VAL A 62 5.81 -2.17 12.99
CA VAL A 62 4.56 -1.89 12.30
C VAL A 62 3.59 -1.25 13.27
N GLY A 63 2.60 -0.49 12.74
CA GLY A 63 1.58 0.15 13.58
C GLY A 63 0.36 0.54 12.79
N LEU A 64 -0.73 0.81 13.50
CA LEU A 64 -1.95 1.39 12.97
C LEU A 64 -1.99 2.87 13.35
N PHE A 65 -2.21 3.74 12.36
CA PHE A 65 -2.17 5.17 12.56
C PHE A 65 -3.45 5.83 12.08
N GLU A 66 -3.98 6.77 12.90
CA GLU A 66 -4.96 7.73 12.41
C GLU A 66 -4.26 8.64 11.39
N TRP A 67 -5.01 9.21 10.44
CA TRP A 67 -4.42 10.06 9.40
C TRP A 67 -3.59 11.19 10.00
N GLU A 68 -4.09 11.82 11.05
CA GLU A 68 -3.43 12.95 11.70
C GLU A 68 -2.13 12.56 12.41
N ASN A 69 -1.93 11.27 12.69
CA ASN A 69 -0.78 10.75 13.42
C ASN A 69 0.28 10.12 12.50
N ILE A 70 0.11 10.23 11.18
CA ILE A 70 1.12 9.73 10.24
C ILE A 70 2.38 10.57 10.35
N HIS A 71 3.52 9.89 10.50
CA HIS A 71 4.82 10.54 10.61
C HIS A 71 5.38 10.86 9.23
N TRP A 72 4.85 11.91 8.60
CA TRP A 72 5.19 12.31 7.23
C TRP A 72 6.68 12.55 7.02
N ASP A 73 7.35 13.09 8.04
CA ASP A 73 8.79 13.37 8.01
C ASP A 73 9.66 12.11 8.03
N LYS A 74 9.10 10.98 8.44
CA LYS A 74 9.80 9.69 8.52
C LYS A 74 9.53 8.77 7.32
N ILE A 75 8.72 9.20 6.38
CA ILE A 75 8.46 8.43 5.17
C ILE A 75 9.65 8.58 4.22
N ALA A 76 10.37 7.47 4.01
CA ALA A 76 11.61 7.46 3.24
C ALA A 76 11.40 7.52 1.72
N PHE A 77 10.30 6.94 1.21
CA PHE A 77 10.07 6.81 -0.22
C PHE A 77 8.96 7.74 -0.70
N PRO A 78 9.23 8.57 -1.72
CA PRO A 78 8.22 9.49 -2.26
C PRO A 78 6.92 8.80 -2.70
N SER A 79 7.02 7.58 -3.26
CA SER A 79 5.85 6.83 -3.72
C SER A 79 4.86 6.50 -2.59
N VAL A 80 5.33 6.38 -1.36
CA VAL A 80 4.44 6.18 -0.20
C VAL A 80 3.61 7.42 0.06
N LYS A 81 4.22 8.61 -0.02
CA LYS A 81 3.49 9.88 0.08
C LYS A 81 2.46 10.02 -1.03
N TRP A 82 2.85 9.69 -2.26
CA TRP A 82 1.92 9.73 -3.40
C TRP A 82 0.71 8.83 -3.16
N ALA A 83 0.95 7.61 -2.67
CA ALA A 83 -0.13 6.66 -2.40
C ALA A 83 -1.09 7.19 -1.34
N LEU A 84 -0.58 7.74 -0.25
CA LEU A 84 -1.40 8.28 0.83
C LEU A 84 -2.19 9.50 0.37
N ASP A 85 -1.57 10.41 -0.38
CA ASP A 85 -2.25 11.58 -0.94
C ASP A 85 -3.34 11.16 -1.93
N ASN A 86 -3.06 10.20 -2.80
CA ASN A 86 -4.03 9.69 -3.76
C ASN A 86 -5.19 8.98 -3.06
N PHE A 87 -4.92 8.24 -2.00
CA PHE A 87 -5.96 7.60 -1.21
C PHE A 87 -6.92 8.64 -0.62
N ARG A 88 -6.38 9.70 -0.04
CA ARG A 88 -7.19 10.78 0.54
C ARG A 88 -7.98 11.53 -0.52
N GLU A 89 -7.37 11.81 -1.68
CA GLU A 89 -8.04 12.45 -2.80
C GLU A 89 -9.21 11.62 -3.28
N ARG A 90 -9.05 10.29 -3.40
CA ARG A 90 -10.12 9.38 -3.82
C ARG A 90 -11.33 9.43 -2.92
N GLN A 91 -11.14 9.61 -1.61
CA GLN A 91 -12.26 9.70 -0.66
C GLN A 91 -13.18 10.89 -0.93
N ASN A 92 -12.70 11.90 -1.65
CA ASN A 92 -13.48 13.08 -2.02
C ASN A 92 -14.03 13.01 -3.44
N LEU A 93 -13.87 11.89 -4.14
CA LEU A 93 -14.34 11.70 -5.50
C LEU A 93 -15.55 10.76 -5.55
N ASP A 94 -16.48 11.06 -6.46
CA ASP A 94 -17.68 10.24 -6.67
C ASP A 94 -17.41 8.97 -7.50
N THR A 95 -16.27 8.91 -8.18
CA THR A 95 -15.91 7.80 -9.06
C THR A 95 -14.55 7.23 -8.71
N PHE A 96 -14.36 5.95 -8.98
CA PHE A 96 -13.07 5.30 -8.81
C PHE A 96 -12.16 5.63 -9.99
N LYS A 97 -11.02 6.21 -9.68
CA LYS A 97 -10.00 6.59 -10.63
C LYS A 97 -8.69 5.93 -10.22
N VAL A 98 -7.97 5.37 -11.17
CA VAL A 98 -6.62 4.86 -10.92
C VAL A 98 -5.65 6.01 -11.06
N PHE A 99 -4.88 6.27 -10.02
CA PHE A 99 -3.90 7.35 -10.00
C PHE A 99 -2.59 6.88 -10.63
N SER A 100 -1.75 7.84 -11.00
CA SER A 100 -0.47 7.57 -11.63
C SER A 100 0.43 8.78 -11.41
N ASN A 101 1.74 8.56 -11.46
CA ASN A 101 2.72 9.64 -11.38
C ASN A 101 3.16 10.13 -12.77
N THR A 102 2.52 9.63 -13.81
CA THR A 102 2.81 10.04 -15.19
C THR A 102 1.58 10.56 -15.90
#